data_f1d1d18a41af27160caf50db69373d3a
#
_entry.id   f1d1d18a41af27160caf50db69373d3a
#
_cell.length_a   1.000
_cell.length_b   1.000
_cell.length_c   1.000
_cell.angle_alpha   90.00
_cell.angle_beta   90.00
_cell.angle_gamma   90.00
#
_symmetry.space_group_name_H-M   'P 1'
#
loop_
_entity.id
_entity.type
_entity.pdbx_description
1 polymer ?
#
loop_
_entity_poly.entity_id
_entity_poly.type
_entity_poly.pdbx_seq_one_letter_code
_entity_poly.pdbx_strand_id
1 'polypeptide(L)'
;MKNFSNYTDYDKKDNLHFESKAVHGALGTEPLTGAVSMPIFQAVTYRHPALGESTGFAYSRLENPTRQELERTMAILEGGIKAFAFSSGQAANMAVFSLLNPGDHVLLSDDIYGGTFRIIGDVFGKYGIEHTYVEMDDLDAVKAAIKPNTKMFFVETPTNPMMKVADIQALSEIAKSVGALMVVDNTFLTPYFQN
;
A
#
# COMPACT_ATOMS: atom_id res chain seq x y z
N MET A 1 21.81 9.54 24.68
CA MET A 1 20.47 9.66 24.02
C MET A 1 20.04 8.27 23.61
N LYS A 2 18.87 7.79 24.06
CA LYS A 2 18.36 6.49 23.65
C LYS A 2 17.95 6.55 22.18
N ASN A 3 18.41 5.62 21.38
CA ASN A 3 18.12 5.49 19.96
C ASN A 3 16.59 5.38 19.74
N PHE A 4 15.98 6.26 18.94
CA PHE A 4 14.58 6.19 18.56
C PHE A 4 14.22 4.93 17.74
N SER A 5 15.23 4.15 17.29
CA SER A 5 15.04 2.90 16.59
C SER A 5 14.55 1.73 17.44
N ASN A 6 14.47 1.89 18.77
CA ASN A 6 14.06 0.83 19.70
C ASN A 6 12.55 0.83 20.03
N TYR A 7 11.70 1.45 19.19
CA TYR A 7 10.24 1.31 19.30
C TYR A 7 9.72 0.01 18.70
N THR A 8 10.47 -1.06 18.82
CA THR A 8 10.12 -2.39 18.26
C THR A 8 9.54 -3.33 19.31
N ASP A 9 8.62 -2.85 20.14
CA ASP A 9 7.77 -3.79 20.90
C ASP A 9 6.53 -4.18 20.07
N TYR A 10 6.74 -4.41 18.76
CA TYR A 10 5.70 -4.93 17.85
C TYR A 10 5.28 -6.35 18.23
N ASP A 11 6.20 -7.15 18.78
CA ASP A 11 6.00 -8.58 19.09
C ASP A 11 4.95 -8.85 20.18
N LYS A 12 4.54 -7.84 20.93
CA LYS A 12 3.52 -8.00 21.99
C LYS A 12 2.10 -7.63 21.57
N LYS A 13 1.89 -7.11 20.33
CA LYS A 13 0.60 -6.58 19.86
C LYS A 13 -0.19 -7.53 18.98
N ASP A 14 0.35 -8.71 18.67
CA ASP A 14 -0.29 -9.70 17.77
C ASP A 14 -1.64 -10.22 18.32
N ASN A 15 -1.84 -10.13 19.64
CA ASN A 15 -3.07 -10.60 20.31
C ASN A 15 -4.12 -9.49 20.53
N LEU A 16 -3.92 -8.29 19.99
CA LEU A 16 -4.91 -7.22 20.13
C LEU A 16 -6.02 -7.37 19.10
N HIS A 17 -7.26 -7.05 19.53
CA HIS A 17 -8.38 -6.88 18.62
C HIS A 17 -8.11 -5.73 17.63
N PHE A 18 -8.77 -5.78 16.48
CA PHE A 18 -8.58 -4.78 15.42
C PHE A 18 -8.76 -3.34 15.91
N GLU A 19 -9.81 -3.09 16.71
CA GLU A 19 -10.12 -1.78 17.27
C GLU A 19 -8.99 -1.28 18.18
N SER A 20 -8.39 -2.18 18.96
CA SER A 20 -7.24 -1.84 19.80
C SER A 20 -6.00 -1.55 18.95
N LYS A 21 -5.79 -2.30 17.86
CA LYS A 21 -4.71 -2.03 16.90
C LYS A 21 -4.91 -0.67 16.20
N ALA A 22 -6.15 -0.33 15.83
CA ALA A 22 -6.46 0.95 15.20
C ALA A 22 -6.15 2.16 16.10
N VAL A 23 -6.32 2.01 17.43
CA VAL A 23 -6.05 3.09 18.39
C VAL A 23 -4.61 3.08 18.89
N HIS A 24 -4.00 1.92 19.06
CA HIS A 24 -2.71 1.77 19.75
C HIS A 24 -1.63 1.02 18.94
N GLY A 25 -1.94 0.57 17.72
CA GLY A 25 -1.11 -0.38 16.99
C GLY A 25 0.35 0.03 16.84
N ALA A 26 0.61 1.22 16.39
CA ALA A 26 1.94 1.74 16.18
C ALA A 26 2.42 2.67 17.29
N LEU A 27 1.53 3.07 18.21
CA LEU A 27 1.85 4.04 19.24
C LEU A 27 2.94 3.51 20.19
N GLY A 28 4.13 4.09 20.05
CA GLY A 28 5.14 4.11 21.09
C GLY A 28 4.88 5.26 22.06
N THR A 29 5.55 5.24 23.19
CA THR A 29 5.57 6.41 24.10
C THR A 29 6.49 7.46 23.50
N GLU A 30 6.03 8.70 23.32
CA GLU A 30 6.88 9.81 22.94
C GLU A 30 7.87 10.08 24.12
N PRO A 31 9.21 9.94 23.89
CA PRO A 31 10.16 9.83 25.01
C PRO A 31 10.46 11.13 25.71
N LEU A 32 10.17 12.30 25.10
CA LEU A 32 10.44 13.60 25.70
C LEU A 32 9.35 13.99 26.69
N THR A 33 8.09 13.72 26.37
CA THR A 33 6.94 14.17 27.17
C THR A 33 6.14 13.00 27.72
N GLY A 34 6.32 11.79 27.20
CA GLY A 34 5.50 10.63 27.52
C GLY A 34 4.09 10.71 26.89
N ALA A 35 3.91 11.52 25.85
CA ALA A 35 2.62 11.64 25.16
C ALA A 35 2.15 10.28 24.66
N VAL A 36 0.87 9.96 24.89
CA VAL A 36 0.27 8.70 24.48
C VAL A 36 -0.01 8.68 22.97
N SER A 37 -0.35 9.82 22.39
CA SER A 37 -0.52 9.97 20.94
C SER A 37 0.73 10.58 20.31
N MET A 38 1.04 10.17 19.08
CA MET A 38 2.18 10.71 18.35
C MET A 38 2.02 12.22 18.09
N PRO A 39 3.00 13.08 18.46
CA PRO A 39 2.98 14.50 18.14
C PRO A 39 3.00 14.75 16.63
N ILE A 40 2.41 15.87 16.19
CA ILE A 40 2.50 16.33 14.82
C ILE A 40 3.83 17.07 14.61
N PHE A 41 4.74 16.48 13.85
CA PHE A 41 6.03 17.07 13.51
C PHE A 41 5.92 17.90 12.23
N GLN A 42 5.92 19.21 12.36
CA GLN A 42 5.95 20.17 11.23
C GLN A 42 7.37 20.55 10.80
N ALA A 43 8.39 19.88 11.35
CA ALA A 43 9.77 20.14 11.03
C ALA A 43 10.11 19.74 9.60
N VAL A 44 10.86 20.58 8.88
CA VAL A 44 11.34 20.27 7.52
C VAL A 44 12.71 19.59 7.56
N THR A 45 13.63 20.13 8.41
CA THR A 45 15.01 19.64 8.56
C THR A 45 15.25 19.18 9.99
N TYR A 46 16.15 18.23 10.15
CA TYR A 46 16.52 17.66 11.45
C TYR A 46 18.03 17.84 11.67
N ARG A 47 18.41 18.16 12.92
CA ARG A 47 19.81 18.36 13.29
C ARG A 47 20.48 17.00 13.51
N HIS A 48 21.64 16.82 12.89
CA HIS A 48 22.54 15.72 13.20
C HIS A 48 23.31 15.97 14.51
N PRO A 49 23.51 14.96 15.36
CA PRO A 49 24.28 15.11 16.61
C PRO A 49 25.74 15.48 16.34
N ALA A 50 26.38 14.83 15.36
CA ALA A 50 27.74 15.07 14.91
C ALA A 50 27.93 14.66 13.45
N LEU A 51 29.08 14.93 12.86
CA LEU A 51 29.45 14.47 11.53
C LEU A 51 29.42 12.93 11.47
N GLY A 52 28.66 12.37 10.56
CA GLY A 52 28.49 10.92 10.42
C GLY A 52 27.49 10.30 11.40
N GLU A 53 26.87 11.07 12.28
CA GLU A 53 25.82 10.61 13.20
C GLU A 53 24.46 11.12 12.74
N SER A 54 23.38 10.33 13.02
CA SER A 54 22.01 10.68 12.68
C SER A 54 21.05 10.29 13.81
N THR A 55 19.97 11.04 13.97
CA THR A 55 18.83 10.67 14.81
C THR A 55 17.88 9.68 14.13
N GLY A 56 18.13 9.34 12.86
CA GLY A 56 17.24 8.60 11.99
C GLY A 56 16.44 9.50 11.04
N PHE A 57 16.43 10.79 11.28
CA PHE A 57 15.73 11.78 10.45
C PHE A 57 16.72 12.83 9.93
N ALA A 58 16.55 13.22 8.68
CA ALA A 58 17.34 14.27 8.05
C ALA A 58 16.45 15.37 7.43
N TYR A 59 15.44 14.97 6.70
CA TYR A 59 14.58 15.85 5.94
C TYR A 59 13.18 15.25 5.76
N SER A 60 12.11 16.02 5.99
CA SER A 60 10.73 15.54 6.00
C SER A 60 10.24 14.93 4.68
N ARG A 61 10.79 15.35 3.53
CA ARG A 61 10.46 14.72 2.24
C ARG A 61 10.93 13.27 2.18
N LEU A 62 12.04 12.95 2.82
CA LEU A 62 12.55 11.58 2.93
C LEU A 62 11.78 10.83 4.02
N GLU A 63 11.83 11.36 5.27
CA GLU A 63 11.20 10.75 6.44
C GLU A 63 10.69 11.81 7.41
N ASN A 64 9.52 11.55 8.01
CA ASN A 64 8.92 12.39 9.02
C ASN A 64 8.28 11.48 10.10
N PRO A 65 8.47 11.75 11.40
CA PRO A 65 7.95 10.88 12.46
C PRO A 65 6.43 10.68 12.39
N THR A 66 5.65 11.72 12.07
CA THR A 66 4.19 11.63 11.96
C THR A 66 3.78 10.71 10.79
N ARG A 67 4.45 10.84 9.63
CA ARG A 67 4.18 9.96 8.48
C ARG A 67 4.59 8.53 8.76
N GLN A 68 5.73 8.30 9.39
CA GLN A 68 6.16 6.95 9.79
C GLN A 68 5.17 6.28 10.74
N GLU A 69 4.55 7.03 11.64
CA GLU A 69 3.54 6.49 12.54
C GLU A 69 2.30 6.03 11.78
N LEU A 70 1.83 6.82 10.79
CA LEU A 70 0.75 6.40 9.89
C LEU A 70 1.12 5.14 9.12
N GLU A 71 2.31 5.09 8.52
CA GLU A 71 2.78 3.94 7.74
C GLU A 71 2.88 2.68 8.61
N ARG A 72 3.38 2.79 9.83
CA ARG A 72 3.43 1.68 10.79
C ARG A 72 2.04 1.18 11.18
N THR A 73 1.14 2.10 11.50
CA THR A 73 -0.24 1.75 11.86
C THR A 73 -0.93 1.02 10.72
N MET A 74 -0.81 1.51 9.49
CA MET A 74 -1.39 0.84 8.32
C MET A 74 -0.78 -0.53 8.06
N ALA A 75 0.53 -0.68 8.19
CA ALA A 75 1.17 -2.00 8.07
C ALA A 75 0.62 -3.01 9.10
N ILE A 76 0.38 -2.57 10.35
CA ILE A 76 -0.19 -3.43 11.41
C ILE A 76 -1.64 -3.80 11.09
N LEU A 77 -2.44 -2.84 10.63
CA LEU A 77 -3.86 -3.07 10.33
C LEU A 77 -4.05 -4.00 9.12
N GLU A 78 -3.16 -3.89 8.13
CA GLU A 78 -3.17 -4.73 6.93
C GLU A 78 -2.40 -6.06 7.11
N GLY A 79 -1.81 -6.33 8.29
CA GLY A 79 -0.95 -7.51 8.49
C GLY A 79 0.29 -7.51 7.59
N GLY A 80 0.67 -6.35 7.06
CA GLY A 80 1.74 -6.16 6.10
C GLY A 80 3.11 -5.95 6.76
N ILE A 81 4.18 -6.21 6.02
CA ILE A 81 5.56 -5.98 6.49
C ILE A 81 5.94 -4.50 6.46
N LYS A 82 5.29 -3.69 5.63
CA LYS A 82 5.54 -2.25 5.50
C LYS A 82 4.38 -1.57 4.75
N ALA A 83 4.15 -0.30 5.06
CA ALA A 83 3.27 0.58 4.31
C ALA A 83 4.01 1.85 3.87
N PHE A 84 3.51 2.49 2.82
CA PHE A 84 4.02 3.75 2.29
C PHE A 84 2.85 4.72 2.11
N ALA A 85 2.94 5.90 2.71
CA ALA A 85 1.91 6.93 2.60
C ALA A 85 2.19 7.86 1.40
N PHE A 86 1.17 8.06 0.59
CA PHE A 86 1.19 8.96 -0.56
C PHE A 86 0.18 10.09 -0.37
N SER A 87 0.29 11.15 -1.15
CA SER A 87 -0.60 12.32 -1.08
C SER A 87 -2.02 12.03 -1.60
N SER A 88 -2.22 10.94 -2.33
CA SER A 88 -3.51 10.46 -2.84
C SER A 88 -3.45 8.99 -3.21
N GLY A 89 -4.61 8.32 -3.31
CA GLY A 89 -4.71 6.96 -3.83
C GLY A 89 -4.15 6.83 -5.24
N GLN A 90 -4.38 7.82 -6.10
CA GLN A 90 -3.82 7.80 -7.45
C GLN A 90 -2.29 7.94 -7.47
N ALA A 91 -1.70 8.65 -6.53
CA ALA A 91 -0.24 8.67 -6.38
C ALA A 91 0.30 7.30 -5.91
N ALA A 92 -0.44 6.59 -5.06
CA ALA A 92 -0.12 5.21 -4.68
C ALA A 92 -0.23 4.27 -5.88
N ASN A 93 -1.31 4.34 -6.66
CA ASN A 93 -1.50 3.53 -7.87
C ASN A 93 -0.39 3.78 -8.90
N MET A 94 0.01 5.05 -9.11
CA MET A 94 1.16 5.36 -9.98
C MET A 94 2.45 4.72 -9.50
N ALA A 95 2.72 4.73 -8.19
CA ALA A 95 3.90 4.07 -7.63
C ALA A 95 3.87 2.55 -7.86
N VAL A 96 2.70 1.92 -7.74
CA VAL A 96 2.52 0.49 -8.04
C VAL A 96 2.76 0.19 -9.52
N PHE A 97 2.15 0.94 -10.43
CA PHE A 97 2.37 0.73 -11.88
C PHE A 97 3.82 1.02 -12.31
N SER A 98 4.55 1.85 -11.58
CA SER A 98 5.98 2.10 -11.83
C SER A 98 6.88 0.88 -11.58
N LEU A 99 6.37 -0.20 -11.00
CA LEU A 99 7.08 -1.48 -10.87
C LEU A 99 7.12 -2.26 -12.20
N LEU A 100 6.31 -1.89 -13.18
CA LEU A 100 6.23 -2.53 -14.49
C LEU A 100 7.27 -1.93 -15.44
N ASN A 101 7.74 -2.76 -16.36
CA ASN A 101 8.65 -2.36 -17.42
C ASN A 101 7.91 -2.27 -18.77
N PRO A 102 8.41 -1.50 -19.74
CA PRO A 102 7.86 -1.51 -21.10
C PRO A 102 7.73 -2.93 -21.65
N GLY A 103 6.57 -3.27 -22.18
CA GLY A 103 6.23 -4.61 -22.65
C GLY A 103 5.59 -5.52 -21.57
N ASP A 104 5.56 -5.13 -20.31
CA ASP A 104 4.80 -5.86 -19.29
C ASP A 104 3.28 -5.66 -19.48
N HIS A 105 2.51 -6.67 -19.11
CA HIS A 105 1.06 -6.65 -19.18
C HIS A 105 0.43 -6.69 -17.78
N VAL A 106 -0.63 -5.91 -17.60
CA VAL A 106 -1.45 -5.88 -16.37
C VAL A 106 -2.92 -6.23 -16.68
N LEU A 107 -3.49 -7.10 -15.86
CA LEU A 107 -4.94 -7.35 -15.83
C LEU A 107 -5.57 -6.41 -14.80
N LEU A 108 -6.66 -5.73 -15.20
CA LEU A 108 -7.38 -4.80 -14.32
C LEU A 108 -8.86 -5.18 -14.26
N SER A 109 -9.52 -4.86 -13.14
CA SER A 109 -10.98 -4.92 -13.04
C SER A 109 -11.62 -4.11 -14.18
N ASP A 110 -12.64 -4.66 -14.82
CA ASP A 110 -13.35 -4.00 -15.94
C ASP A 110 -14.07 -2.72 -15.50
N ASP A 111 -14.59 -2.72 -14.29
CA ASP A 111 -15.26 -1.59 -13.64
C ASP A 111 -14.32 -0.90 -12.64
N ILE A 112 -13.13 -0.52 -13.09
CA ILE A 112 -12.12 0.13 -12.26
C ILE A 112 -12.39 1.65 -12.16
N TYR A 113 -12.02 2.25 -11.02
CA TYR A 113 -12.11 3.70 -10.83
C TYR A 113 -11.54 4.48 -12.03
N GLY A 114 -12.31 5.45 -12.52
CA GLY A 114 -11.97 6.21 -13.72
C GLY A 114 -10.61 6.95 -13.67
N GLY A 115 -10.09 7.26 -12.47
CA GLY A 115 -8.74 7.78 -12.30
C GLY A 115 -7.67 6.75 -12.65
N THR A 116 -7.82 5.52 -12.18
CA THR A 116 -6.93 4.41 -12.48
C THR A 116 -6.99 4.03 -13.95
N PHE A 117 -8.21 3.97 -14.53
CA PHE A 117 -8.41 3.76 -15.97
C PHE A 117 -7.58 4.75 -16.81
N ARG A 118 -7.66 6.05 -16.47
CA ARG A 118 -6.90 7.10 -17.19
C ARG A 118 -5.39 6.96 -16.98
N ILE A 119 -4.94 6.66 -15.76
CA ILE A 119 -3.51 6.51 -15.48
C ILE A 119 -2.91 5.36 -16.29
N ILE A 120 -3.52 4.19 -16.28
CA ILE A 120 -2.97 3.04 -17.00
C ILE A 120 -3.04 3.24 -18.51
N GLY A 121 -4.16 3.74 -19.06
CA GLY A 121 -4.35 3.93 -20.50
C GLY A 121 -3.57 5.12 -21.04
N ASP A 122 -3.77 6.30 -20.44
CA ASP A 122 -3.28 7.56 -21.00
C ASP A 122 -1.83 7.87 -20.62
N VAL A 123 -1.33 7.33 -19.51
CA VAL A 123 0.03 7.58 -19.03
C VAL A 123 0.90 6.36 -19.29
N PHE A 124 0.64 5.24 -18.62
CA PHE A 124 1.51 4.06 -18.69
C PHE A 124 1.46 3.35 -20.04
N GLY A 125 0.33 3.39 -20.77
CA GLY A 125 0.25 2.90 -22.14
C GLY A 125 1.23 3.58 -23.08
N LYS A 126 1.53 4.88 -22.90
CA LYS A 126 2.56 5.59 -23.66
C LYS A 126 3.99 5.11 -23.37
N TYR A 127 4.20 4.51 -22.22
CA TYR A 127 5.48 3.92 -21.84
C TYR A 127 5.57 2.42 -22.16
N GLY A 128 4.61 1.91 -22.96
CA GLY A 128 4.64 0.54 -23.44
C GLY A 128 4.11 -0.50 -22.45
N ILE A 129 3.36 -0.10 -21.44
CA ILE A 129 2.67 -1.04 -20.57
C ILE A 129 1.38 -1.49 -21.27
N GLU A 130 1.24 -2.79 -21.48
CA GLU A 130 0.03 -3.41 -22.00
C GLU A 130 -0.99 -3.61 -20.87
N HIS A 131 -2.27 -3.49 -21.20
CA HIS A 131 -3.30 -3.73 -20.21
C HIS A 131 -4.54 -4.40 -20.83
N THR A 132 -5.28 -5.14 -19.99
CA THR A 132 -6.56 -5.76 -20.35
C THR A 132 -7.51 -5.61 -19.16
N TYR A 133 -8.71 -5.12 -19.44
CA TYR A 133 -9.80 -5.08 -18.47
C TYR A 133 -10.59 -6.38 -18.55
N VAL A 134 -10.92 -6.95 -17.39
CA VAL A 134 -11.60 -8.24 -17.29
C VAL A 134 -12.52 -8.27 -16.07
N GLU A 135 -13.63 -8.95 -16.16
CA GLU A 135 -14.51 -9.22 -15.02
C GLU A 135 -13.78 -10.11 -14.01
N MET A 136 -13.40 -9.52 -12.84
CA MET A 136 -12.59 -10.22 -11.85
C MET A 136 -13.38 -11.24 -11.00
N ASP A 137 -14.69 -11.25 -11.09
CA ASP A 137 -15.58 -12.27 -10.51
C ASP A 137 -15.77 -13.49 -11.43
N ASP A 138 -15.37 -13.40 -12.72
CA ASP A 138 -15.29 -14.53 -13.64
C ASP A 138 -13.85 -15.07 -13.76
N LEU A 139 -13.53 -16.08 -12.96
CA LEU A 139 -12.17 -16.65 -12.91
C LEU A 139 -11.74 -17.30 -14.23
N ASP A 140 -12.69 -17.75 -15.06
CA ASP A 140 -12.35 -18.35 -16.36
C ASP A 140 -12.03 -17.25 -17.39
N ALA A 141 -12.75 -16.15 -17.37
CA ALA A 141 -12.40 -14.94 -18.13
C ALA A 141 -11.03 -14.41 -17.73
N VAL A 142 -10.73 -14.36 -16.43
CA VAL A 142 -9.42 -13.93 -15.91
C VAL A 142 -8.30 -14.83 -16.46
N LYS A 143 -8.45 -16.17 -16.36
CA LYS A 143 -7.46 -17.12 -16.90
C LYS A 143 -7.25 -16.95 -18.39
N ALA A 144 -8.33 -16.76 -19.15
CA ALA A 144 -8.27 -16.57 -20.61
C ALA A 144 -7.57 -15.25 -21.01
N ALA A 145 -7.62 -14.23 -20.16
CA ALA A 145 -6.99 -12.92 -20.40
C ALA A 145 -5.49 -12.87 -20.07
N ILE A 146 -4.94 -13.92 -19.43
CA ILE A 146 -3.52 -14.00 -19.09
C ILE A 146 -2.68 -14.12 -20.36
N LYS A 147 -1.62 -13.31 -20.43
CA LYS A 147 -0.63 -13.33 -21.51
C LYS A 147 0.74 -13.79 -20.96
N PRO A 148 1.69 -14.22 -21.81
CA PRO A 148 3.03 -14.61 -21.37
C PRO A 148 3.80 -13.49 -20.64
N ASN A 149 3.46 -12.24 -20.96
CA ASN A 149 4.05 -11.03 -20.37
C ASN A 149 3.19 -10.44 -19.24
N THR A 150 2.18 -11.15 -18.74
CA THR A 150 1.39 -10.68 -17.57
C THR A 150 2.26 -10.66 -16.32
N LYS A 151 2.39 -9.48 -15.69
CA LYS A 151 3.22 -9.26 -14.50
C LYS A 151 2.44 -8.76 -13.30
N MET A 152 1.20 -8.31 -13.50
CA MET A 152 0.40 -7.76 -12.42
C MET A 152 -1.09 -8.03 -12.65
N PHE A 153 -1.79 -8.34 -11.56
CA PHE A 153 -3.23 -8.26 -11.45
C PHE A 153 -3.53 -7.08 -10.55
N PHE A 154 -4.24 -6.09 -11.05
CA PHE A 154 -4.68 -4.92 -10.28
C PHE A 154 -6.19 -5.00 -10.12
N VAL A 155 -6.62 -5.40 -8.94
CA VAL A 155 -8.02 -5.71 -8.62
C VAL A 155 -8.58 -4.66 -7.71
N GLU A 156 -9.63 -3.95 -8.15
CA GLU A 156 -10.43 -3.08 -7.29
C GLU A 156 -11.64 -3.89 -6.81
N THR A 157 -11.85 -3.96 -5.50
CA THR A 157 -12.97 -4.70 -4.94
C THR A 157 -13.37 -4.18 -3.56
N PRO A 158 -14.64 -3.76 -3.35
CA PRO A 158 -15.67 -3.55 -4.37
C PRO A 158 -15.29 -2.46 -5.38
N THR A 159 -15.75 -2.59 -6.62
CA THR A 159 -15.45 -1.62 -7.69
C THR A 159 -16.23 -0.33 -7.55
N ASN A 160 -15.77 0.74 -8.21
CA ASN A 160 -16.49 2.00 -8.36
C ASN A 160 -16.78 2.28 -9.85
N PRO A 161 -18.06 2.36 -10.31
CA PRO A 161 -19.26 2.58 -9.50
C PRO A 161 -20.14 1.35 -9.24
N MET A 162 -19.88 0.19 -9.87
CA MET A 162 -20.87 -0.90 -9.92
C MET A 162 -20.86 -1.80 -8.67
N MET A 163 -19.91 -1.60 -7.75
CA MET A 163 -19.81 -2.38 -6.50
C MET A 163 -19.63 -3.89 -6.73
N LYS A 164 -18.98 -4.29 -7.81
CA LYS A 164 -18.62 -5.68 -8.08
C LYS A 164 -17.62 -6.18 -7.04
N VAL A 165 -17.78 -7.42 -6.60
CA VAL A 165 -16.92 -8.04 -5.57
C VAL A 165 -16.18 -9.22 -6.19
N ALA A 166 -14.86 -9.28 -5.98
CA ALA A 166 -14.00 -10.33 -6.50
C ALA A 166 -13.46 -11.23 -5.38
N ASP A 167 -13.23 -12.51 -5.69
CA ASP A 167 -12.56 -13.45 -4.78
C ASP A 167 -11.03 -13.21 -4.83
N ILE A 168 -10.54 -12.43 -3.86
CA ILE A 168 -9.12 -12.06 -3.75
C ILE A 168 -8.23 -13.30 -3.59
N GLN A 169 -8.68 -14.32 -2.82
CA GLN A 169 -7.89 -15.52 -2.61
C GLN A 169 -7.71 -16.31 -3.91
N ALA A 170 -8.80 -16.59 -4.62
CA ALA A 170 -8.74 -17.29 -5.88
C ALA A 170 -7.90 -16.54 -6.94
N LEU A 171 -8.05 -15.21 -7.03
CA LEU A 171 -7.25 -14.37 -7.92
C LEU A 171 -5.77 -14.38 -7.54
N SER A 172 -5.45 -14.35 -6.25
CA SER A 172 -4.06 -14.44 -5.76
C SER A 172 -3.40 -15.77 -6.13
N GLU A 173 -4.14 -16.88 -6.05
CA GLU A 173 -3.65 -18.21 -6.47
C GLU A 173 -3.34 -18.24 -7.98
N ILE A 174 -4.23 -17.66 -8.79
CA ILE A 174 -4.01 -17.56 -10.24
C ILE A 174 -2.80 -16.65 -10.53
N ALA A 175 -2.71 -15.48 -9.93
CA ALA A 175 -1.58 -14.56 -10.12
C ALA A 175 -0.24 -15.23 -9.75
N LYS A 176 -0.18 -15.94 -8.61
CA LYS A 176 0.99 -16.71 -8.18
C LYS A 176 1.38 -17.79 -9.17
N SER A 177 0.42 -18.49 -9.77
CA SER A 177 0.69 -19.58 -10.72
C SER A 177 1.42 -19.11 -11.98
N VAL A 178 1.32 -17.83 -12.32
CA VAL A 178 1.97 -17.21 -13.50
C VAL A 178 3.10 -16.24 -13.11
N GLY A 179 3.45 -16.15 -11.83
CA GLY A 179 4.51 -15.28 -11.32
C GLY A 179 4.17 -13.78 -11.42
N ALA A 180 2.89 -13.44 -11.40
CA ALA A 180 2.41 -12.07 -11.42
C ALA A 180 2.20 -11.53 -10.00
N LEU A 181 2.37 -10.21 -9.82
CA LEU A 181 2.01 -9.52 -8.59
C LEU A 181 0.48 -9.43 -8.47
N MET A 182 -0.03 -9.66 -7.27
CA MET A 182 -1.41 -9.38 -6.90
C MET A 182 -1.47 -8.04 -6.16
N VAL A 183 -2.24 -7.11 -6.67
CA VAL A 183 -2.49 -5.78 -6.09
C VAL A 183 -3.99 -5.61 -5.90
N VAL A 184 -4.40 -5.15 -4.74
CA VAL A 184 -5.82 -4.90 -4.42
C VAL A 184 -6.01 -3.43 -4.06
N ASP A 185 -6.86 -2.74 -4.80
CA ASP A 185 -7.38 -1.44 -4.37
C ASP A 185 -8.58 -1.68 -3.43
N ASN A 186 -8.30 -1.57 -2.13
CA ASN A 186 -9.22 -1.83 -1.04
C ASN A 186 -9.85 -0.53 -0.48
N THR A 187 -9.97 0.50 -1.31
CA THR A 187 -10.42 1.84 -0.89
C THR A 187 -11.75 1.80 -0.15
N PHE A 188 -12.73 1.01 -0.63
CA PHE A 188 -14.07 1.03 -0.06
C PHE A 188 -14.21 0.23 1.24
N LEU A 189 -13.58 -0.94 1.35
CA LEU A 189 -13.75 -1.78 2.54
C LEU A 189 -12.74 -1.45 3.64
N THR A 190 -11.59 -0.89 3.30
CA THR A 190 -10.51 -0.62 4.25
C THR A 190 -10.01 -1.92 4.94
N PRO A 191 -8.91 -1.89 5.71
CA PRO A 191 -8.46 -3.08 6.43
C PRO A 191 -9.44 -3.57 7.50
N TYR A 192 -10.52 -2.82 7.77
CA TYR A 192 -11.52 -3.22 8.76
C TYR A 192 -12.47 -4.30 8.23
N PHE A 193 -12.93 -4.18 6.98
CA PHE A 193 -13.89 -5.12 6.39
C PHE A 193 -13.24 -6.13 5.44
N GLN A 194 -12.04 -5.84 4.93
CA GLN A 194 -11.32 -6.69 3.98
C GLN A 194 -9.81 -6.61 4.25
N ASN A 195 -9.25 -7.76 4.65
CA ASN A 195 -7.84 -7.90 4.99
C ASN A 195 -7.32 -9.27 4.46
#